data_1c800dc402f4fa28c1d0ef34e957289c
#
_entry.id   1c800dc402f4fa28c1d0ef34e957289c
#
_cell.length_a   1.000
_cell.length_b   1.000
_cell.length_c   1.000
_cell.angle_alpha   90.00
_cell.angle_beta   90.00
_cell.angle_gamma   90.00
#
_symmetry.space_group_name_H-M   'P 1'
#
loop_
_entity.id
_entity.type
_entity.pdbx_description
1 polymer ?
#
loop_
_entity_poly.entity_id
_entity_poly.type
_entity_poly.pdbx_seq_one_letter_code
_entity_poly.pdbx_strand_id
1 'polypeptide(L)'
;ALAARPPYVYLHDLPPAQPMNEDERLLNSMRSDPRMFREAMTRFAAAVNVVTTDGASGRRGVTVSSACSVSDDPATLLVCLNLSSPDNDWFETNGVFAVNVLSARDDALAREFAGEGKLSQPERFARGRWSAGSTGAPLLETALASFDCRLIEAKVIATHKVLIGEVAGLRTGETAPSLVYLDRGFHAL
;
A
#
# COMPACT_ATOMS: atom_id res chain seq x y z
N ALA A 1 6.72 11.18 -33.94
CA ALA A 1 5.99 9.94 -34.23
C ALA A 1 5.99 9.11 -32.95
N LEU A 2 4.84 9.01 -32.26
CA LEU A 2 4.67 8.12 -31.11
C LEU A 2 4.71 6.68 -31.63
N ALA A 3 5.64 5.89 -31.11
CA ALA A 3 5.68 4.46 -31.38
C ALA A 3 4.42 3.80 -30.81
N ALA A 4 3.69 3.06 -31.64
CA ALA A 4 2.51 2.31 -31.25
C ALA A 4 2.89 1.29 -30.17
N ARG A 5 2.16 1.25 -29.04
CA ARG A 5 2.28 0.18 -28.05
C ARG A 5 1.94 -1.16 -28.69
N PRO A 6 2.67 -2.24 -28.38
CA PRO A 6 2.31 -3.56 -28.90
C PRO A 6 0.91 -3.96 -28.41
N PRO A 7 0.15 -4.71 -29.21
CA PRO A 7 -1.18 -5.16 -28.83
C PRO A 7 -1.09 -6.07 -27.58
N TYR A 8 -2.06 -5.93 -26.68
CA TYR A 8 -2.19 -6.82 -25.53
C TYR A 8 -2.40 -8.26 -26.02
N VAL A 9 -1.56 -9.18 -25.55
CA VAL A 9 -1.77 -10.62 -25.76
C VAL A 9 -2.70 -11.08 -24.65
N TYR A 10 -3.89 -11.54 -24.99
CA TYR A 10 -4.83 -12.11 -24.03
C TYR A 10 -4.39 -13.54 -23.66
N LEU A 11 -4.66 -13.95 -22.41
CA LEU A 11 -4.29 -15.29 -21.89
C LEU A 11 -4.85 -16.46 -22.73
N HIS A 12 -5.98 -16.25 -23.44
CA HIS A 12 -6.59 -17.25 -24.34
C HIS A 12 -5.91 -17.34 -25.72
N ASP A 13 -5.06 -16.35 -26.08
CA ASP A 13 -4.30 -16.36 -27.34
C ASP A 13 -2.94 -17.07 -27.17
N LEU A 14 -2.61 -17.50 -25.96
CA LEU A 14 -1.38 -18.26 -25.72
C LEU A 14 -1.57 -19.71 -26.18
N PRO A 15 -0.58 -20.31 -26.84
CA PRO A 15 -0.60 -21.73 -27.16
C PRO A 15 -0.71 -22.56 -25.85
N PRO A 16 -1.31 -23.75 -25.90
CA PRO A 16 -1.39 -24.61 -24.73
C PRO A 16 0.01 -24.82 -24.13
N ALA A 17 0.08 -24.72 -22.82
CA ALA A 17 1.33 -24.83 -22.09
C ALA A 17 2.07 -26.11 -22.49
N GLN A 18 3.25 -25.98 -23.07
CA GLN A 18 4.11 -27.13 -23.38
C GLN A 18 4.59 -27.76 -22.06
N PRO A 19 4.82 -29.09 -22.02
CA PRO A 19 5.39 -29.74 -20.86
C PRO A 19 6.76 -29.10 -20.54
N MET A 20 6.91 -28.62 -19.29
CA MET A 20 8.14 -27.99 -18.82
C MET A 20 9.34 -28.91 -19.05
N ASN A 21 10.40 -28.37 -19.62
CA ASN A 21 11.68 -29.05 -19.73
C ASN A 21 12.36 -29.20 -18.35
N GLU A 22 13.48 -29.92 -18.28
CA GLU A 22 14.18 -30.16 -17.01
C GLU A 22 14.67 -28.86 -16.35
N ASP A 23 15.14 -27.89 -17.12
CA ASP A 23 15.62 -26.59 -16.63
C ASP A 23 14.46 -25.77 -16.07
N GLU A 24 13.30 -25.77 -16.74
CA GLU A 24 12.10 -25.11 -16.23
C GLU A 24 11.56 -25.77 -14.95
N ARG A 25 11.67 -27.11 -14.85
CA ARG A 25 11.30 -27.84 -13.61
C ARG A 25 12.26 -27.50 -12.47
N LEU A 26 13.56 -27.38 -12.77
CA LEU A 26 14.57 -26.98 -11.79
C LEU A 26 14.33 -25.55 -11.32
N LEU A 27 14.09 -24.59 -12.23
CA LEU A 27 13.74 -23.21 -11.91
C LEU A 27 12.44 -23.13 -11.10
N ASN A 28 11.45 -23.97 -11.40
CA ASN A 28 10.20 -24.01 -10.64
C ASN A 28 10.38 -24.64 -9.23
N SER A 29 11.30 -25.60 -9.08
CA SER A 29 11.68 -26.15 -7.78
C SER A 29 12.48 -25.17 -6.92
N MET A 30 13.14 -24.19 -7.54
CA MET A 30 13.86 -23.10 -6.87
C MET A 30 12.93 -21.92 -6.49
N ARG A 31 11.66 -21.90 -6.94
CA ARG A 31 10.70 -20.92 -6.47
C ARG A 31 10.50 -21.09 -4.97
N SER A 32 10.71 -20.02 -4.23
CA SER A 32 10.45 -20.02 -2.80
C SER A 32 9.00 -20.38 -2.51
N ASP A 33 8.77 -21.34 -1.63
CA ASP A 33 7.43 -21.64 -1.11
C ASP A 33 6.82 -20.33 -0.54
N PRO A 34 5.63 -19.90 -0.98
CA PRO A 34 4.99 -18.69 -0.45
C PRO A 34 4.82 -18.68 1.08
N ARG A 35 4.77 -19.86 1.71
CA ARG A 35 4.73 -19.98 3.17
C ARG A 35 6.09 -19.62 3.78
N MET A 36 7.18 -20.16 3.22
CA MET A 36 8.53 -19.84 3.67
C MET A 36 8.84 -18.37 3.46
N PHE A 37 8.43 -17.79 2.34
CA PHE A 37 8.58 -16.36 2.10
C PHE A 37 7.84 -15.53 3.17
N ARG A 38 6.57 -15.84 3.45
CA ARG A 38 5.80 -15.15 4.49
C ARG A 38 6.43 -15.33 5.89
N GLU A 39 6.95 -16.52 6.17
CA GLU A 39 7.66 -16.77 7.43
C GLU A 39 8.93 -15.92 7.56
N ALA A 40 9.72 -15.84 6.51
CA ALA A 40 10.92 -14.97 6.50
C ALA A 40 10.51 -13.48 6.65
N MET A 41 9.43 -13.05 6.00
CA MET A 41 8.93 -11.67 6.10
C MET A 41 8.43 -11.32 7.51
N THR A 42 8.11 -12.29 8.38
CA THR A 42 7.77 -11.96 9.78
C THR A 42 8.94 -11.33 10.54
N ARG A 43 10.18 -11.55 10.09
CA ARG A 43 11.40 -10.97 10.68
C ARG A 43 11.68 -9.55 10.19
N PHE A 44 10.92 -9.08 9.22
CA PHE A 44 11.10 -7.76 8.62
C PHE A 44 10.25 -6.74 9.37
N ALA A 45 10.88 -6.00 10.30
CA ALA A 45 10.21 -4.92 11.02
C ALA A 45 9.83 -3.79 10.06
N ALA A 46 8.59 -3.37 10.08
CA ALA A 46 8.10 -2.31 9.22
C ALA A 46 7.17 -1.36 9.98
N ALA A 47 7.23 -0.06 9.67
CA ALA A 47 6.29 0.92 10.20
C ALA A 47 4.87 0.59 9.75
N VAL A 48 3.91 0.72 10.67
CA VAL A 48 2.48 0.58 10.34
C VAL A 48 1.94 1.93 9.89
N ASN A 49 1.28 1.92 8.73
CA ASN A 49 0.73 3.12 8.14
C ASN A 49 -0.74 2.92 7.79
N VAL A 50 -1.54 3.98 7.86
CA VAL A 50 -2.84 4.03 7.16
C VAL A 50 -2.67 4.88 5.91
N VAL A 51 -2.82 4.23 4.76
CA VAL A 51 -2.83 4.92 3.46
C VAL A 51 -4.27 5.30 3.14
N THR A 52 -4.49 6.56 2.77
CA THR A 52 -5.81 7.13 2.55
C THR A 52 -5.90 7.83 1.20
N THR A 53 -7.08 7.86 0.62
CA THR A 53 -7.42 8.64 -0.56
C THR A 53 -8.83 9.21 -0.43
N ASP A 54 -9.11 10.29 -1.12
CA ASP A 54 -10.46 10.86 -1.29
C ASP A 54 -10.54 11.52 -2.67
N GLY A 55 -11.68 11.40 -3.34
CA GLY A 55 -11.88 11.96 -4.67
C GLY A 55 -13.16 11.46 -5.32
N ALA A 56 -13.18 11.48 -6.66
CA ALA A 56 -14.37 11.13 -7.45
C ALA A 56 -14.85 9.68 -7.20
N SER A 57 -13.96 8.75 -6.89
CA SER A 57 -14.30 7.35 -6.58
C SER A 57 -14.75 7.15 -5.12
N GLY A 58 -14.58 8.15 -4.28
CA GLY A 58 -14.92 8.10 -2.85
C GLY A 58 -13.70 8.06 -1.94
N ARG A 59 -14.00 8.02 -0.64
CA ARG A 59 -13.01 8.02 0.44
C ARG A 59 -12.66 6.60 0.85
N ARG A 60 -11.36 6.27 0.86
CA ARG A 60 -10.86 4.97 1.26
C ARG A 60 -9.61 5.08 2.12
N GLY A 61 -9.48 4.15 3.06
CA GLY A 61 -8.27 3.94 3.85
C GLY A 61 -7.97 2.46 3.97
N VAL A 62 -6.69 2.11 4.11
CA VAL A 62 -6.21 0.75 4.31
C VAL A 62 -4.91 0.76 5.11
N THR A 63 -4.76 -0.18 6.04
CA THR A 63 -3.51 -0.36 6.78
C THR A 63 -2.51 -1.12 5.94
N VAL A 64 -1.29 -0.61 5.89
CA VAL A 64 -0.16 -1.23 5.20
C VAL A 64 1.10 -1.16 6.05
N SER A 65 1.98 -2.14 5.89
CA SER A 65 3.38 -2.13 6.33
C SER A 65 4.35 -1.99 5.15
N SER A 66 3.83 -1.97 3.93
CA SER A 66 4.59 -1.95 2.67
C SER A 66 4.65 -0.54 2.10
N ALA A 67 5.26 0.38 2.83
CA ALA A 67 5.55 1.74 2.39
C ALA A 67 7.04 2.03 2.57
N CYS A 68 7.65 2.72 1.60
CA CYS A 68 9.03 3.19 1.74
C CYS A 68 9.30 4.45 0.91
N SER A 69 10.38 5.15 1.30
CA SER A 69 10.96 6.25 0.53
C SER A 69 11.60 5.72 -0.76
N VAL A 70 11.47 6.47 -1.85
CA VAL A 70 12.10 6.21 -3.15
C VAL A 70 13.16 7.24 -3.45
N SER A 71 12.86 8.52 -3.24
CA SER A 71 13.75 9.66 -3.54
C SER A 71 13.46 10.79 -2.57
N ASP A 72 14.45 11.64 -2.32
CA ASP A 72 14.33 12.88 -1.56
C ASP A 72 14.29 14.13 -2.48
N ASP A 73 14.70 14.00 -3.75
CA ASP A 73 14.60 15.08 -4.74
C ASP A 73 14.21 14.52 -6.13
N PRO A 74 12.97 14.71 -6.60
CA PRO A 74 11.82 15.14 -5.79
C PRO A 74 11.43 14.09 -4.74
N ALA A 75 10.89 14.56 -3.61
CA ALA A 75 10.46 13.67 -2.54
C ALA A 75 9.40 12.70 -3.04
N THR A 76 9.69 11.41 -2.99
CA THR A 76 8.87 10.36 -3.61
C THR A 76 8.76 9.16 -2.68
N LEU A 77 7.56 8.63 -2.56
CA LEU A 77 7.24 7.42 -1.80
C LEU A 77 6.64 6.35 -2.69
N LEU A 78 6.75 5.08 -2.26
CA LEU A 78 5.92 4.01 -2.80
C LEU A 78 5.12 3.33 -1.68
N VAL A 79 3.96 2.77 -2.08
CA VAL A 79 3.16 1.87 -1.25
C VAL A 79 2.68 0.69 -2.09
N CYS A 80 2.54 -0.49 -1.46
CA CYS A 80 1.98 -1.66 -2.12
C CYS A 80 0.61 -1.99 -1.53
N LEU A 81 -0.42 -2.09 -2.38
CA LEU A 81 -1.80 -2.40 -2.02
C LEU A 81 -2.19 -3.76 -2.57
N ASN A 82 -2.78 -4.62 -1.73
CA ASN A 82 -3.24 -5.93 -2.15
C ASN A 82 -4.43 -5.83 -3.09
N LEU A 83 -4.39 -6.55 -4.23
CA LEU A 83 -5.46 -6.59 -5.22
C LEU A 83 -6.69 -7.41 -4.77
N SER A 84 -6.61 -8.15 -3.67
CA SER A 84 -7.77 -8.88 -3.13
C SER A 84 -8.92 -7.96 -2.71
N SER A 85 -8.66 -6.67 -2.52
CA SER A 85 -9.69 -5.66 -2.26
C SER A 85 -9.85 -4.78 -3.51
N PRO A 86 -10.95 -4.95 -4.29
CA PRO A 86 -11.16 -4.20 -5.54
C PRO A 86 -11.23 -2.69 -5.32
N ASP A 87 -11.73 -2.24 -4.17
CA ASP A 87 -11.78 -0.80 -3.85
C ASP A 87 -10.38 -0.16 -3.72
N ASN A 88 -9.28 -0.93 -3.73
CA ASN A 88 -7.94 -0.37 -3.80
C ASN A 88 -7.63 0.29 -5.15
N ASP A 89 -8.48 0.10 -6.17
CA ASP A 89 -8.40 0.84 -7.44
C ASP A 89 -8.76 2.32 -7.27
N TRP A 90 -9.50 2.70 -6.23
CA TRP A 90 -9.84 4.09 -5.94
C TRP A 90 -8.61 4.97 -5.71
N PHE A 91 -7.51 4.42 -5.21
CA PHE A 91 -6.26 5.16 -5.07
C PHE A 91 -5.70 5.63 -6.41
N GLU A 92 -5.79 4.78 -7.43
CA GLU A 92 -5.36 5.11 -8.79
C GLU A 92 -6.34 6.07 -9.46
N THR A 93 -7.65 5.82 -9.35
CA THR A 93 -8.67 6.64 -10.01
C THR A 93 -8.81 8.02 -9.38
N ASN A 94 -8.57 8.17 -8.07
CA ASN A 94 -8.52 9.47 -7.40
C ASN A 94 -7.21 10.23 -7.72
N GLY A 95 -6.14 9.54 -8.11
CA GLY A 95 -4.86 10.14 -8.50
C GLY A 95 -4.09 10.79 -7.35
N VAL A 96 -4.53 10.61 -6.11
CA VAL A 96 -3.92 11.16 -4.89
C VAL A 96 -3.99 10.15 -3.76
N PHE A 97 -3.02 10.22 -2.84
CA PHE A 97 -3.07 9.43 -1.61
C PHE A 97 -2.23 10.08 -0.51
N ALA A 98 -2.53 9.75 0.74
CA ALA A 98 -1.69 10.12 1.86
C ALA A 98 -1.18 8.88 2.59
N VAL A 99 0.07 8.91 3.05
CA VAL A 99 0.67 7.92 3.93
C VAL A 99 0.72 8.51 5.33
N ASN A 100 -0.03 7.93 6.27
CA ASN A 100 -0.08 8.36 7.66
C ASN A 100 0.67 7.35 8.52
N VAL A 101 1.85 7.72 9.02
CA VAL A 101 2.69 6.89 9.88
C VAL A 101 2.07 6.86 11.28
N LEU A 102 1.73 5.68 11.78
CA LEU A 102 0.98 5.54 13.02
C LEU A 102 1.87 5.54 14.26
N SER A 103 1.38 6.16 15.30
CA SER A 103 1.91 6.00 16.65
C SER A 103 1.36 4.74 17.32
N ALA A 104 2.00 4.27 18.39
CA ALA A 104 1.51 3.14 19.17
C ALA A 104 0.10 3.38 19.78
N ARG A 105 -0.33 4.66 19.91
CA ARG A 105 -1.68 5.02 20.36
C ARG A 105 -2.77 4.69 19.34
N ASP A 106 -2.39 4.49 18.07
CA ASP A 106 -3.31 4.26 16.96
C ASP A 106 -3.48 2.76 16.64
N ASP A 107 -3.06 1.82 17.52
CA ASP A 107 -3.17 0.35 17.32
C ASP A 107 -4.60 -0.07 16.94
N ALA A 108 -5.61 0.39 17.69
CA ALA A 108 -7.01 0.06 17.39
C ALA A 108 -7.42 0.55 15.99
N LEU A 109 -7.03 1.77 15.61
CA LEU A 109 -7.29 2.33 14.29
C LEU A 109 -6.60 1.51 13.19
N ALA A 110 -5.34 1.10 13.43
CA ALA A 110 -4.60 0.25 12.51
C ALA A 110 -5.34 -1.06 12.22
N ARG A 111 -5.87 -1.73 13.26
CA ARG A 111 -6.63 -2.98 13.13
C ARG A 111 -7.92 -2.79 12.36
N GLU A 112 -8.65 -1.73 12.63
CA GLU A 112 -9.91 -1.42 11.93
C GLU A 112 -9.67 -1.18 10.43
N PHE A 113 -8.63 -0.42 10.05
CA PHE A 113 -8.26 -0.22 8.65
C PHE A 113 -7.61 -1.46 8.01
N ALA A 114 -7.09 -2.41 8.80
CA ALA A 114 -6.69 -3.74 8.33
C ALA A 114 -7.88 -4.67 8.06
N GLY A 115 -9.09 -4.29 8.50
CA GLY A 115 -10.32 -5.05 8.26
C GLY A 115 -10.87 -5.78 9.48
N GLU A 116 -10.24 -5.66 10.65
CA GLU A 116 -10.81 -6.18 11.88
C GLU A 116 -12.16 -5.49 12.17
N GLY A 117 -13.10 -6.25 12.76
CA GLY A 117 -14.43 -5.73 13.09
C GLY A 117 -15.37 -5.53 11.89
N LYS A 118 -14.91 -5.75 10.65
CA LYS A 118 -15.70 -5.66 9.40
C LYS A 118 -16.43 -4.32 9.21
N LEU A 119 -15.88 -3.23 9.74
CA LEU A 119 -16.43 -1.89 9.62
C LEU A 119 -16.39 -1.40 8.17
N SER A 120 -17.41 -0.66 7.77
CA SER A 120 -17.42 0.09 6.51
C SER A 120 -16.40 1.22 6.52
N GLN A 121 -16.04 1.75 5.35
CA GLN A 121 -15.09 2.88 5.28
C GLN A 121 -15.56 4.10 6.10
N PRO A 122 -16.82 4.57 6.01
CA PRO A 122 -17.31 5.66 6.85
C PRO A 122 -17.16 5.40 8.35
N GLU A 123 -17.44 4.16 8.82
CA GLU A 123 -17.30 3.81 10.22
C GLU A 123 -15.84 3.82 10.68
N ARG A 124 -14.89 3.35 9.85
CA ARG A 124 -13.45 3.42 10.15
C ARG A 124 -12.97 4.86 10.26
N PHE A 125 -13.35 5.71 9.28
CA PHE A 125 -12.98 7.12 9.31
C PHE A 125 -13.58 7.88 10.49
N ALA A 126 -14.76 7.48 11.00
CA ALA A 126 -15.37 8.06 12.19
C ALA A 126 -14.59 7.78 13.50
N ARG A 127 -13.65 6.83 13.49
CA ARG A 127 -12.81 6.49 14.65
C ARG A 127 -11.59 7.40 14.83
N GLY A 128 -11.20 8.13 13.78
CA GLY A 128 -10.08 9.06 13.81
C GLY A 128 -10.49 10.49 13.53
N ARG A 129 -9.59 11.43 13.81
CA ARG A 129 -9.73 12.83 13.39
C ARG A 129 -8.85 13.06 12.16
N TRP A 130 -9.44 13.62 11.13
CA TRP A 130 -8.83 13.77 9.82
C TRP A 130 -8.94 15.19 9.32
N SER A 131 -7.86 15.70 8.73
CA SER A 131 -7.85 16.95 7.97
C SER A 131 -7.57 16.64 6.49
N ALA A 132 -7.99 17.50 5.59
CA ALA A 132 -7.65 17.37 4.18
C ALA A 132 -6.20 17.84 3.95
N GLY A 133 -5.42 17.05 3.22
CA GLY A 133 -4.14 17.48 2.67
C GLY A 133 -4.29 18.50 1.54
N SER A 134 -3.19 18.99 1.01
CA SER A 134 -3.18 19.90 -0.14
C SER A 134 -3.74 19.25 -1.41
N THR A 135 -3.64 17.90 -1.50
CA THR A 135 -4.22 17.13 -2.60
C THR A 135 -5.70 16.78 -2.38
N GLY A 136 -6.21 16.95 -1.16
CA GLY A 136 -7.52 16.50 -0.70
C GLY A 136 -7.50 15.14 0.00
N ALA A 137 -6.39 14.40 -0.04
CA ALA A 137 -6.29 13.13 0.66
C ALA A 137 -6.38 13.32 2.19
N PRO A 138 -7.07 12.42 2.93
CA PRO A 138 -7.22 12.54 4.39
C PRO A 138 -5.91 12.33 5.14
N LEU A 139 -5.53 13.29 5.99
CA LEU A 139 -4.38 13.22 6.90
C LEU A 139 -4.87 12.95 8.32
N LEU A 140 -4.33 11.93 8.97
CA LEU A 140 -4.66 11.58 10.35
C LEU A 140 -4.00 12.56 11.32
N GLU A 141 -4.79 13.21 12.19
CA GLU A 141 -4.26 14.23 13.10
C GLU A 141 -3.29 13.69 14.14
N THR A 142 -3.41 12.42 14.54
CA THR A 142 -2.56 11.74 15.53
C THR A 142 -1.32 11.08 14.91
N ALA A 143 -1.17 11.09 13.58
CA ALA A 143 -0.02 10.48 12.91
C ALA A 143 1.31 11.14 13.31
N LEU A 144 2.36 10.33 13.44
CA LEU A 144 3.74 10.81 13.67
C LEU A 144 4.25 11.63 12.49
N ALA A 145 3.86 11.21 11.27
CA ALA A 145 4.09 11.96 10.04
C ALA A 145 2.98 11.62 9.04
N SER A 146 2.62 12.58 8.20
CA SER A 146 1.71 12.36 7.07
C SER A 146 2.34 12.93 5.81
N PHE A 147 2.40 12.10 4.77
CA PHE A 147 2.92 12.45 3.45
C PHE A 147 1.73 12.51 2.50
N ASP A 148 1.41 13.70 2.03
CA ASP A 148 0.33 13.97 1.07
C ASP A 148 0.88 13.91 -0.35
N CYS A 149 0.43 12.94 -1.15
CA CYS A 149 1.07 12.56 -2.41
C CYS A 149 0.15 12.70 -3.61
N ARG A 150 0.72 13.15 -4.74
CA ARG A 150 0.14 12.98 -6.08
C ARG A 150 0.66 11.69 -6.68
N LEU A 151 -0.24 10.89 -7.22
CA LEU A 151 0.14 9.65 -7.89
C LEU A 151 0.93 9.96 -9.18
N ILE A 152 2.11 9.38 -9.31
CA ILE A 152 2.94 9.45 -10.53
C ILE A 152 2.72 8.20 -11.38
N GLU A 153 2.73 7.02 -10.74
CA GLU A 153 2.64 5.74 -11.42
C GLU A 153 1.88 4.73 -10.55
N ALA A 154 1.07 3.89 -11.20
CA ALA A 154 0.46 2.72 -10.59
C ALA A 154 0.81 1.50 -11.45
N LYS A 155 1.35 0.44 -10.82
CA LYS A 155 1.78 -0.77 -11.52
C LYS A 155 1.36 -2.02 -10.78
N VAL A 156 0.73 -2.95 -11.49
CA VAL A 156 0.42 -4.26 -10.93
C VAL A 156 1.66 -5.16 -10.99
N ILE A 157 2.03 -5.71 -9.84
CA ILE A 157 3.11 -6.69 -9.71
C ILE A 157 2.54 -7.87 -8.92
N ALA A 158 2.35 -9.00 -9.60
CA ALA A 158 1.76 -10.21 -9.04
C ALA A 158 0.41 -9.92 -8.33
N THR A 159 0.37 -10.02 -7.02
CA THR A 159 -0.85 -9.87 -6.19
C THR A 159 -1.05 -8.46 -5.64
N HIS A 160 -0.19 -7.52 -6.00
CA HIS A 160 -0.20 -6.16 -5.46
C HIS A 160 -0.16 -5.10 -6.56
N LYS A 161 -0.77 -3.95 -6.25
CA LYS A 161 -0.61 -2.70 -6.98
C LYS A 161 0.41 -1.84 -6.24
N VAL A 162 1.50 -1.50 -6.90
CA VAL A 162 2.50 -0.55 -6.42
C VAL A 162 2.09 0.83 -6.89
N LEU A 163 1.88 1.74 -5.94
CA LEU A 163 1.64 3.16 -6.19
C LEU A 163 2.93 3.92 -5.91
N ILE A 164 3.35 4.76 -6.84
CA ILE A 164 4.46 5.69 -6.67
C ILE A 164 3.88 7.10 -6.67
N GLY A 165 4.18 7.88 -5.64
CA GLY A 165 3.65 9.22 -5.48
C GLY A 165 4.71 10.24 -5.10
N GLU A 166 4.65 11.40 -5.76
CA GLU A 166 5.43 12.58 -5.38
C GLU A 166 4.76 13.28 -4.18
N VAL A 167 5.55 13.59 -3.17
CA VAL A 167 5.08 14.26 -1.96
C VAL A 167 4.78 15.74 -2.26
N ALA A 168 3.50 16.09 -2.29
CA ALA A 168 3.02 17.45 -2.48
C ALA A 168 2.89 18.23 -1.17
N GLY A 169 2.82 17.53 -0.04
CA GLY A 169 2.73 18.11 1.30
C GLY A 169 3.23 17.14 2.37
N LEU A 170 3.75 17.70 3.45
CA LEU A 170 4.29 16.96 4.59
C LEU A 170 3.80 17.58 5.90
N ARG A 171 3.41 16.74 6.83
CA ARG A 171 3.13 17.13 8.21
C ARG A 171 3.87 16.18 9.16
N THR A 172 4.55 16.73 10.17
CA THR A 172 5.08 15.99 11.31
C THR A 172 4.18 16.21 12.51
N GLY A 173 3.85 15.14 13.22
CA GLY A 173 3.07 15.16 14.47
C GLY A 173 3.97 15.26 15.71
N GLU A 174 3.37 15.04 16.87
CA GLU A 174 4.09 14.94 18.13
C GLU A 174 4.97 13.67 18.17
N THR A 175 6.15 13.79 18.78
CA THR A 175 7.02 12.64 19.02
C THR A 175 6.33 11.66 19.99
N ALA A 176 6.16 10.43 19.56
CA ALA A 176 5.60 9.33 20.35
C ALA A 176 6.17 8.00 19.85
N PRO A 177 6.06 6.90 20.62
CA PRO A 177 6.44 5.58 20.16
C PRO A 177 5.76 5.23 18.83
N SER A 178 6.54 4.73 17.87
CA SER A 178 6.02 4.28 16.57
C SER A 178 5.27 2.96 16.71
N LEU A 179 4.23 2.76 15.89
CA LEU A 179 3.61 1.46 15.72
C LEU A 179 4.36 0.68 14.64
N VAL A 180 4.88 -0.50 15.00
CA VAL A 180 5.68 -1.36 14.12
C VAL A 180 5.01 -2.72 13.99
N TYR A 181 5.01 -3.27 12.78
CA TYR A 181 4.61 -4.65 12.52
C TYR A 181 5.86 -5.54 12.48
N LEU A 182 5.89 -6.53 13.38
CA LEU A 182 6.97 -7.50 13.50
C LEU A 182 6.41 -8.80 14.06
N ASP A 183 6.88 -9.94 13.59
CA ASP A 183 6.49 -11.27 14.07
C ASP A 183 4.95 -11.45 14.17
N ARG A 184 4.24 -11.02 13.13
CA ARG A 184 2.78 -11.05 12.99
C ARG A 184 2.00 -10.25 14.04
N GLY A 185 2.64 -9.32 14.72
CA GLY A 185 2.03 -8.48 15.74
C GLY A 185 2.35 -7.00 15.55
N PHE A 186 1.55 -6.17 16.20
CA PHE A 186 1.84 -4.74 16.35
C PHE A 186 2.60 -4.52 17.66
N HIS A 187 3.66 -3.71 17.59
CA HIS A 187 4.54 -3.39 18.71
C HIS A 187 4.78 -1.89 18.79
N ALA A 188 4.93 -1.38 19.98
CA ALA A 188 5.40 -0.01 20.24
C ALA A 188 6.94 0.00 20.25
N LEU A 189 7.56 0.94 19.53
CA LEU A 189 9.00 1.11 19.45
C LEU A 189 9.37 2.57 19.76
#